data_31ab67e0609bef4cdd182ad746c43fed
#
_entry.id   31ab67e0609bef4cdd182ad746c43fed
#
_cell.length_a   1.000
_cell.length_b   1.000
_cell.length_c   1.000
_cell.angle_alpha   90.00
_cell.angle_beta   90.00
_cell.angle_gamma   90.00
#
_symmetry.space_group_name_H-M   'P 1'
#
loop_
_entity.id
_entity.type
_entity.pdbx_description
1 polymer ?
#
loop_
_entity_poly.entity_id
_entity_poly.type
_entity_poly.pdbx_seq_one_letter_code
_entity_poly.pdbx_strand_id
1 'polypeptide(L)'
;MTQTQIEYTVVIIRTDLCPEIYKKIKPTLDIAKGAYATELSLLTGDKELYYRIEKDDAPGTMYCLAVDKNNTVIGFMLLESDARTKTLWTSHVYVRPEARKQGVYKLMMERVKKFATDCRFNRVFSVVHRKNWPSQQAHKSAGFKKAWVGYEIPMENEHENI
;
A
#
# COMPACT_ATOMS: atom_id res chain seq x y z
N MET A 1 -29.90 -2.19 2.44
CA MET A 1 -29.20 -3.09 1.51
C MET A 1 -28.07 -3.77 2.29
N THR A 2 -28.13 -5.08 2.40
CA THR A 2 -27.04 -5.88 2.99
C THR A 2 -25.85 -5.83 2.02
N GLN A 3 -24.76 -5.25 2.46
CA GLN A 3 -23.51 -5.26 1.70
C GLN A 3 -23.04 -6.71 1.58
N THR A 4 -22.89 -7.20 0.36
CA THR A 4 -22.42 -8.58 0.13
C THR A 4 -20.99 -8.69 0.67
N GLN A 5 -20.79 -9.57 1.63
CA GLN A 5 -19.45 -9.82 2.17
C GLN A 5 -18.58 -10.48 1.12
N ILE A 6 -17.43 -9.86 0.82
CA ILE A 6 -16.47 -10.41 -0.12
C ILE A 6 -15.63 -11.47 0.58
N GLU A 7 -15.55 -12.65 -0.01
CA GLU A 7 -14.66 -13.72 0.44
C GLU A 7 -13.27 -13.51 -0.15
N TYR A 8 -12.25 -13.42 0.70
CA TYR A 8 -10.88 -13.13 0.30
C TYR A 8 -9.84 -13.77 1.20
N THR A 9 -8.61 -13.87 0.71
CA THR A 9 -7.42 -14.27 1.47
C THR A 9 -6.37 -13.19 1.46
N VAL A 10 -5.51 -13.16 2.49
CA VAL A 10 -4.40 -12.21 2.59
C VAL A 10 -3.08 -12.97 2.47
N VAL A 11 -2.24 -12.56 1.53
CA VAL A 11 -0.94 -13.17 1.24
C VAL A 11 0.15 -12.11 1.13
N ILE A 12 1.38 -12.49 1.50
CA ILE A 12 2.57 -11.69 1.20
C ILE A 12 3.35 -12.41 0.12
N ILE A 13 3.65 -11.71 -0.96
CA ILE A 13 4.42 -12.23 -2.09
C ILE A 13 5.61 -11.33 -2.40
N ARG A 14 6.66 -11.95 -2.91
CA ARG A 14 7.76 -11.26 -3.58
C ARG A 14 7.72 -11.63 -5.07
N THR A 15 7.75 -10.64 -5.94
CA THR A 15 7.47 -10.82 -7.39
C THR A 15 8.45 -11.79 -8.06
N ASP A 16 9.71 -11.80 -7.62
CA ASP A 16 10.75 -12.69 -8.14
C ASP A 16 10.70 -14.12 -7.58
N LEU A 17 10.15 -14.31 -6.37
CA LEU A 17 10.01 -15.63 -5.75
C LEU A 17 8.69 -16.34 -6.07
N CYS A 18 7.67 -15.57 -6.47
CA CYS A 18 6.33 -16.07 -6.77
C CYS A 18 5.85 -15.63 -8.16
N PRO A 19 6.64 -15.85 -9.24
CA PRO A 19 6.35 -15.26 -10.55
C PRO A 19 5.02 -15.74 -11.15
N GLU A 20 4.64 -16.97 -10.93
CA GLU A 20 3.37 -17.51 -11.44
C GLU A 20 2.14 -16.91 -10.76
N ILE A 21 2.21 -16.71 -9.44
CA ILE A 21 1.14 -16.03 -8.70
C ILE A 21 1.07 -14.57 -9.14
N TYR A 22 2.22 -13.91 -9.20
CA TYR A 22 2.30 -12.50 -9.62
C TYR A 22 1.71 -12.29 -11.02
N LYS A 23 2.05 -13.14 -11.98
CA LYS A 23 1.50 -13.08 -13.34
C LYS A 23 -0.03 -13.16 -13.37
N LYS A 24 -0.62 -14.03 -12.53
CA LYS A 24 -2.09 -14.17 -12.44
C LYS A 24 -2.79 -12.93 -11.87
N ILE A 25 -2.21 -12.31 -10.85
CA ILE A 25 -2.83 -11.19 -10.15
C ILE A 25 -2.47 -9.82 -10.73
N LYS A 26 -1.38 -9.73 -11.50
CA LYS A 26 -0.85 -8.46 -12.03
C LYS A 26 -1.91 -7.61 -12.74
N PRO A 27 -2.77 -8.14 -13.62
CA PRO A 27 -3.77 -7.31 -14.30
C PRO A 27 -4.71 -6.57 -13.33
N THR A 28 -5.17 -7.25 -12.28
CA THR A 28 -6.06 -6.63 -11.29
C THR A 28 -5.30 -5.78 -10.26
N LEU A 29 -4.04 -6.11 -9.99
CA LEU A 29 -3.15 -5.27 -9.19
C LEU A 29 -2.88 -3.94 -9.89
N ASP A 30 -2.59 -3.96 -11.18
CA ASP A 30 -2.37 -2.73 -11.97
C ASP A 30 -3.60 -1.82 -11.97
N ILE A 31 -4.80 -2.40 -12.08
CA ILE A 31 -6.07 -1.66 -11.96
C ILE A 31 -6.20 -1.03 -10.55
N ALA A 32 -5.90 -1.77 -9.51
CA ALA A 32 -5.94 -1.27 -8.14
C ALA A 32 -4.92 -0.16 -7.89
N LYS A 33 -3.70 -0.30 -8.43
CA LYS A 33 -2.64 0.73 -8.36
C LYS A 33 -3.06 2.02 -9.08
N GLY A 34 -3.66 1.90 -10.26
CA GLY A 34 -4.19 3.05 -11.01
C GLY A 34 -5.32 3.78 -10.26
N ALA A 35 -6.26 3.04 -9.69
CA ALA A 35 -7.34 3.60 -8.88
C ALA A 35 -6.81 4.31 -7.62
N TYR A 36 -5.84 3.71 -6.95
CA TYR A 36 -5.16 4.32 -5.80
C TYR A 36 -4.47 5.63 -6.17
N ALA A 37 -3.71 5.64 -7.26
CA ALA A 37 -3.00 6.82 -7.73
C ALA A 37 -3.97 7.97 -8.05
N THR A 38 -5.10 7.66 -8.67
CA THR A 38 -6.15 8.63 -8.96
C THR A 38 -6.77 9.21 -7.69
N GLU A 39 -7.18 8.36 -6.74
CA GLU A 39 -7.73 8.82 -5.46
C GLU A 39 -6.74 9.69 -4.68
N LEU A 40 -5.48 9.27 -4.61
CA LEU A 40 -4.45 9.98 -3.87
C LEU A 40 -4.12 11.33 -4.52
N SER A 41 -4.05 11.38 -5.83
CA SER A 41 -3.85 12.63 -6.59
C SER A 41 -4.98 13.62 -6.37
N LEU A 42 -6.23 13.18 -6.40
CA LEU A 42 -7.39 14.01 -6.10
C LEU A 42 -7.37 14.55 -4.66
N LEU A 43 -6.97 13.71 -3.71
CA LEU A 43 -6.96 14.06 -2.29
C LEU A 43 -5.80 15.01 -1.93
N THR A 44 -4.63 14.81 -2.53
CA THR A 44 -3.40 15.53 -2.18
C THR A 44 -3.09 16.70 -3.09
N GLY A 45 -3.59 16.68 -4.33
CA GLY A 45 -3.22 17.61 -5.40
C GLY A 45 -1.88 17.28 -6.07
N ASP A 46 -1.22 16.19 -5.67
CA ASP A 46 0.09 15.79 -6.21
C ASP A 46 -0.10 14.81 -7.40
N LYS A 47 0.09 15.32 -8.61
CA LYS A 47 -0.05 14.54 -9.85
C LYS A 47 1.15 13.61 -10.11
N GLU A 48 2.30 13.86 -9.51
CA GLU A 48 3.52 13.06 -9.73
C GLU A 48 3.47 11.71 -9.00
N LEU A 49 2.61 11.57 -7.99
CA LEU A 49 2.39 10.30 -7.30
C LEU A 49 1.96 9.16 -8.25
N TYR A 50 1.25 9.48 -9.32
CA TYR A 50 0.85 8.52 -10.33
C TYR A 50 2.05 7.80 -10.96
N TYR A 51 3.08 8.53 -11.34
CA TYR A 51 4.27 7.98 -11.99
C TYR A 51 5.13 7.11 -11.06
N ARG A 52 5.14 7.39 -9.76
CA ARG A 52 5.88 6.59 -8.78
C ARG A 52 5.25 5.23 -8.57
N ILE A 53 3.92 5.17 -8.51
CA ILE A 53 3.18 3.93 -8.22
C ILE A 53 3.26 2.94 -9.39
N GLU A 54 3.27 3.40 -10.62
CA GLU A 54 3.39 2.54 -11.81
C GLU A 54 4.78 1.92 -11.99
N LYS A 55 5.83 2.58 -11.51
CA LYS A 55 7.23 2.17 -11.74
C LYS A 55 7.76 1.14 -10.73
N ASP A 56 7.00 0.81 -9.71
CA ASP A 56 7.46 -0.04 -8.61
C ASP A 56 7.41 -1.55 -8.87
N ASP A 57 7.38 -1.98 -10.15
CA ASP A 57 7.45 -3.39 -10.53
C ASP A 57 8.89 -3.89 -10.75
N ALA A 58 9.86 -3.34 -10.02
CA ALA A 58 11.21 -3.87 -10.01
C ALA A 58 11.23 -5.33 -9.52
N PRO A 59 12.11 -6.19 -10.07
CA PRO A 59 12.30 -7.55 -9.55
C PRO A 59 12.58 -7.53 -8.06
N GLY A 60 11.86 -8.34 -7.29
CA GLY A 60 12.01 -8.39 -5.84
C GLY A 60 11.06 -7.47 -5.06
N THR A 61 10.18 -6.75 -5.74
CA THR A 61 9.11 -5.98 -5.09
C THR A 61 8.23 -6.90 -4.25
N MET A 62 7.92 -6.48 -3.03
CA MET A 62 7.13 -7.25 -2.08
C MET A 62 5.78 -6.58 -1.83
N TYR A 63 4.72 -7.37 -1.89
CA TYR A 63 3.35 -6.93 -1.65
C TYR A 63 2.68 -7.76 -0.56
N CYS A 64 1.90 -7.10 0.30
CA CYS A 64 0.82 -7.74 1.02
C CYS A 64 -0.48 -7.49 0.24
N LEU A 65 -1.15 -8.56 -0.14
CA LEU A 65 -2.31 -8.54 -1.02
C LEU A 65 -3.51 -9.18 -0.35
N ALA A 66 -4.67 -8.55 -0.49
CA ALA A 66 -5.96 -9.18 -0.28
C ALA A 66 -6.54 -9.57 -1.64
N VAL A 67 -6.81 -10.86 -1.84
CA VAL A 67 -7.19 -11.43 -3.13
C VAL A 67 -8.49 -12.23 -2.95
N ASP A 68 -9.47 -11.97 -3.79
CA ASP A 68 -10.72 -12.73 -3.79
C ASP A 68 -10.58 -14.11 -4.47
N LYS A 69 -11.64 -14.90 -4.44
CA LYS A 69 -11.68 -16.24 -5.05
C LYS A 69 -11.45 -16.27 -6.56
N ASN A 70 -11.58 -15.13 -7.24
CA ASN A 70 -11.35 -14.98 -8.68
C ASN A 70 -9.96 -14.47 -9.02
N ASN A 71 -9.03 -14.45 -8.04
CA ASN A 71 -7.70 -13.84 -8.16
C ASN A 71 -7.73 -12.32 -8.42
N THR A 72 -8.81 -11.65 -8.00
CA THR A 72 -8.91 -10.19 -8.09
C THR A 72 -8.28 -9.56 -6.85
N VAL A 73 -7.35 -8.66 -7.05
CA VAL A 73 -6.76 -7.87 -5.96
C VAL A 73 -7.79 -6.85 -5.48
N ILE A 74 -8.25 -7.00 -4.26
CA ILE A 74 -9.21 -6.09 -3.59
C ILE A 74 -8.53 -5.11 -2.64
N GLY A 75 -7.27 -5.38 -2.29
CA GLY A 75 -6.43 -4.48 -1.51
C GLY A 75 -4.95 -4.83 -1.67
N PHE A 76 -4.08 -3.84 -1.53
CA PHE A 76 -2.64 -4.04 -1.56
C PHE A 76 -1.90 -3.11 -0.59
N MET A 77 -0.75 -3.57 -0.15
CA MET A 77 0.30 -2.77 0.50
C MET A 77 1.62 -3.09 -0.17
N LEU A 78 2.35 -2.06 -0.57
CA LEU A 78 3.74 -2.19 -0.98
C LEU A 78 4.60 -2.28 0.27
N LEU A 79 5.47 -3.29 0.33
CA LEU A 79 6.37 -3.53 1.45
C LEU A 79 7.83 -3.36 0.99
N GLU A 80 8.59 -2.62 1.78
CA GLU A 80 10.01 -2.41 1.56
C GLU A 80 10.78 -2.73 2.85
N SER A 81 11.88 -3.46 2.73
CA SER A 81 12.71 -3.82 3.87
C SER A 81 14.00 -3.03 3.90
N ASP A 82 14.34 -2.48 5.05
CA ASP A 82 15.66 -1.94 5.35
C ASP A 82 16.38 -2.87 6.33
N ALA A 83 17.30 -3.67 5.81
CA ALA A 83 18.06 -4.63 6.60
C ALA A 83 18.98 -3.94 7.61
N ARG A 84 19.50 -2.75 7.31
CA ARG A 84 20.41 -2.00 8.16
C ARG A 84 19.73 -1.54 9.45
N THR A 85 18.51 -1.02 9.33
CA THR A 85 17.72 -0.54 10.48
C THR A 85 16.74 -1.58 11.01
N LYS A 86 16.66 -2.75 10.35
CA LYS A 86 15.66 -3.79 10.62
C LYS A 86 14.23 -3.22 10.66
N THR A 87 13.94 -2.39 9.68
CA THR A 87 12.62 -1.74 9.53
C THR A 87 11.89 -2.31 8.32
N LEU A 88 10.64 -2.68 8.52
CA LEU A 88 9.71 -2.98 7.43
C LEU A 88 8.85 -1.74 7.16
N TRP A 89 8.96 -1.21 5.98
CA TRP A 89 8.17 -0.07 5.53
C TRP A 89 6.89 -0.56 4.85
N THR A 90 5.77 0.06 5.18
CA THR A 90 4.53 -0.07 4.43
C THR A 90 4.29 1.24 3.68
N SER A 91 4.40 1.17 2.36
CA SER A 91 4.10 2.29 1.48
C SER A 91 2.93 1.92 0.57
N HIS A 92 2.18 2.90 0.10
CA HIS A 92 1.08 2.69 -0.83
C HIS A 92 0.08 1.62 -0.37
N VAL A 93 -0.76 1.99 0.58
CA VAL A 93 -1.83 1.12 1.09
C VAL A 93 -3.16 1.49 0.45
N TYR A 94 -3.84 0.51 -0.12
CA TYR A 94 -5.13 0.70 -0.78
C TYR A 94 -6.07 -0.48 -0.57
N VAL A 95 -7.34 -0.18 -0.38
CA VAL A 95 -8.45 -1.14 -0.42
C VAL A 95 -9.51 -0.59 -1.36
N ARG A 96 -9.97 -1.41 -2.28
CA ARG A 96 -11.03 -1.03 -3.24
C ARG A 96 -12.28 -0.53 -2.50
N PRO A 97 -12.98 0.51 -2.99
CA PRO A 97 -14.13 1.08 -2.31
C PRO A 97 -15.20 0.06 -1.90
N GLU A 98 -15.52 -0.89 -2.78
CA GLU A 98 -16.50 -1.96 -2.52
C GLU A 98 -16.09 -2.95 -1.42
N ALA A 99 -14.78 -3.05 -1.12
CA ALA A 99 -14.24 -3.93 -0.09
C ALA A 99 -13.95 -3.21 1.24
N ARG A 100 -14.15 -1.90 1.30
CA ARG A 100 -13.94 -1.11 2.51
C ARG A 100 -14.96 -1.46 3.59
N LYS A 101 -14.60 -1.22 4.86
CA LYS A 101 -15.42 -1.54 6.05
C LYS A 101 -15.73 -3.03 6.23
N GLN A 102 -14.95 -3.91 5.59
CA GLN A 102 -15.04 -5.37 5.72
C GLN A 102 -13.82 -5.98 6.41
N GLY A 103 -12.99 -5.16 7.06
CA GLY A 103 -11.83 -5.62 7.80
C GLY A 103 -10.59 -5.95 6.96
N VAL A 104 -10.59 -5.65 5.65
CA VAL A 104 -9.48 -5.97 4.73
C VAL A 104 -8.17 -5.36 5.19
N TYR A 105 -8.14 -4.05 5.46
CA TYR A 105 -6.95 -3.37 5.95
C TYR A 105 -6.44 -3.97 7.27
N LYS A 106 -7.35 -4.27 8.20
CA LYS A 106 -6.99 -4.86 9.50
C LYS A 106 -6.29 -6.21 9.34
N LEU A 107 -6.84 -7.10 8.50
CA LEU A 107 -6.24 -8.42 8.24
C LEU A 107 -4.92 -8.31 7.50
N MET A 108 -4.78 -7.39 6.56
CA MET A 108 -3.50 -7.11 5.90
C MET A 108 -2.46 -6.66 6.93
N MET A 109 -2.80 -5.75 7.83
CA MET A 109 -1.88 -5.29 8.88
C MET A 109 -1.52 -6.39 9.89
N GLU A 110 -2.46 -7.24 10.26
CA GLU A 110 -2.17 -8.41 11.10
C GLU A 110 -1.17 -9.34 10.43
N ARG A 111 -1.32 -9.58 9.12
CA ARG A 111 -0.39 -10.39 8.34
C ARG A 111 0.99 -9.75 8.23
N VAL A 112 1.06 -8.44 8.02
CA VAL A 112 2.32 -7.68 7.98
C VAL A 112 3.02 -7.71 9.34
N LYS A 113 2.31 -7.53 10.44
CA LYS A 113 2.87 -7.63 11.80
C LYS A 113 3.45 -9.01 12.08
N LYS A 114 2.72 -10.07 11.70
CA LYS A 114 3.23 -11.44 11.84
C LYS A 114 4.48 -11.66 11.01
N PHE A 115 4.49 -11.24 9.76
CA PHE A 115 5.65 -11.31 8.89
C PHE A 115 6.85 -10.56 9.46
N ALA A 116 6.63 -9.35 9.97
CA ALA A 116 7.67 -8.55 10.59
C ALA A 116 8.29 -9.25 11.81
N THR A 117 7.46 -9.89 12.64
CA THR A 117 7.92 -10.67 13.79
C THR A 117 8.71 -11.90 13.35
N ASP A 118 8.19 -12.69 12.42
CA ASP A 118 8.82 -13.91 11.91
C ASP A 118 10.18 -13.61 11.25
N CYS A 119 10.29 -12.48 10.55
CA CYS A 119 11.52 -12.01 9.91
C CYS A 119 12.42 -11.16 10.81
N ARG A 120 12.09 -11.01 12.09
CA ARG A 120 12.86 -10.28 13.10
C ARG A 120 13.10 -8.80 12.77
N PHE A 121 12.11 -8.15 12.19
CA PHE A 121 12.11 -6.69 12.08
C PHE A 121 11.86 -6.06 13.45
N ASN A 122 12.54 -4.95 13.73
CA ASN A 122 12.38 -4.21 14.99
C ASN A 122 11.14 -3.33 15.00
N ARG A 123 10.68 -2.92 13.82
CA ARG A 123 9.51 -2.05 13.68
C ARG A 123 8.89 -2.15 12.29
N VAL A 124 7.61 -1.82 12.22
CA VAL A 124 6.88 -1.51 10.98
C VAL A 124 6.70 -0.01 10.94
N PHE A 125 7.10 0.62 9.84
CA PHE A 125 7.03 2.06 9.65
C PHE A 125 6.22 2.41 8.41
N SER A 126 5.46 3.51 8.46
CA SER A 126 4.67 3.99 7.33
C SER A 126 4.78 5.50 7.21
N VAL A 127 4.77 5.99 5.97
CA VAL A 127 4.68 7.42 5.66
C VAL A 127 3.33 7.67 5.02
N VAL A 128 2.58 8.60 5.57
CA VAL A 128 1.25 8.97 5.10
C VAL A 128 1.23 10.46 4.79
N HIS A 129 0.77 10.80 3.59
CA HIS A 129 0.64 12.20 3.21
C HIS A 129 -0.30 12.95 4.17
N ARG A 130 0.08 14.19 4.55
CA ARG A 130 -0.66 15.00 5.55
C ARG A 130 -2.13 15.23 5.21
N LYS A 131 -2.50 15.25 3.92
CA LYS A 131 -3.88 15.38 3.45
C LYS A 131 -4.62 14.06 3.31
N ASN A 132 -3.93 12.91 3.43
CA ASN A 132 -4.53 11.59 3.35
C ASN A 132 -5.12 11.19 4.72
N TRP A 133 -6.15 11.90 5.12
CA TRP A 133 -6.82 11.71 6.40
C TRP A 133 -7.38 10.30 6.61
N PRO A 134 -8.04 9.67 5.63
CA PRO A 134 -8.53 8.29 5.81
C PRO A 134 -7.40 7.31 6.14
N SER A 135 -6.27 7.41 5.48
CA SER A 135 -5.10 6.57 5.75
C SER A 135 -4.51 6.84 7.14
N GLN A 136 -4.46 8.11 7.58
CA GLN A 136 -4.00 8.43 8.93
C GLN A 136 -4.89 7.79 10.00
N GLN A 137 -6.21 7.81 9.83
CA GLN A 137 -7.15 7.16 10.75
C GLN A 137 -6.99 5.64 10.75
N ALA A 138 -6.84 5.03 9.58
CA ALA A 138 -6.62 3.59 9.47
C ALA A 138 -5.32 3.15 10.17
N HIS A 139 -4.24 3.88 9.98
CA HIS A 139 -2.95 3.59 10.65
C HIS A 139 -3.06 3.74 12.17
N LYS A 140 -3.71 4.81 12.65
CA LYS A 140 -3.96 5.00 14.08
C LYS A 140 -4.77 3.85 14.67
N SER A 141 -5.82 3.41 14.00
CA SER A 141 -6.65 2.27 14.42
C SER A 141 -5.89 0.95 14.43
N ALA A 142 -4.88 0.79 13.56
CA ALA A 142 -4.00 -0.38 13.52
C ALA A 142 -2.88 -0.36 14.58
N GLY A 143 -2.80 0.70 15.41
CA GLY A 143 -1.83 0.83 16.50
C GLY A 143 -0.55 1.57 16.13
N PHE A 144 -0.48 2.21 14.95
CA PHE A 144 0.64 3.09 14.64
C PHE A 144 0.63 4.32 15.54
N LYS A 145 1.81 4.71 15.98
CA LYS A 145 2.05 5.96 16.73
C LYS A 145 2.80 6.93 15.83
N LYS A 146 2.47 8.20 15.94
CA LYS A 146 3.20 9.25 15.22
C LYS A 146 4.65 9.28 15.70
N ALA A 147 5.59 9.02 14.79
CA ALA A 147 7.02 8.93 15.10
C ALA A 147 7.80 10.15 14.59
N TRP A 148 7.39 10.72 13.45
CA TRP A 148 8.09 11.80 12.79
C TRP A 148 7.14 12.91 12.36
N VAL A 149 7.71 14.12 12.21
CA VAL A 149 7.10 15.25 11.52
C VAL A 149 8.04 15.63 10.38
N GLY A 150 7.55 15.59 9.16
CA GLY A 150 8.29 16.03 7.98
C GLY A 150 7.94 17.48 7.63
N TYR A 151 8.93 18.22 7.16
CA TYR A 151 8.78 19.55 6.58
C TYR A 151 9.32 19.55 5.16
N GLU A 152 8.69 20.30 4.27
CA GLU A 152 9.13 20.47 2.90
C GLU A 152 9.26 21.97 2.56
N ILE A 153 10.23 22.29 1.72
CA ILE A 153 10.31 23.59 1.05
C ILE A 153 9.95 23.33 -0.42
N PRO A 154 8.76 23.78 -0.88
CA PRO A 154 8.44 23.67 -2.30
C PRO A 154 9.43 24.47 -3.11
N MET A 155 10.06 23.84 -4.09
CA MET A 155 10.92 24.53 -5.04
C MET A 155 10.06 25.04 -6.20
N GLU A 156 10.14 26.32 -6.51
CA GLU A 156 9.52 26.89 -7.69
C GLU A 156 10.25 26.34 -8.92
N ASN A 157 9.53 25.62 -9.77
CA ASN A 157 10.06 25.18 -11.04
C ASN A 157 10.14 26.39 -11.98
N GLU A 158 11.35 26.94 -12.19
CA GLU A 158 11.60 28.01 -13.18
C GLU A 158 11.34 27.58 -14.63
N HIS A 159 10.86 26.35 -14.86
CA HIS A 159 10.67 25.75 -16.18
C HIS A 159 9.25 25.80 -16.73
N GLU A 160 8.27 26.37 -16.03
CA GLU A 160 6.90 26.52 -16.55
C GLU A 160 6.66 27.79 -17.38
N ASN A 161 7.70 28.56 -17.67
CA ASN A 161 7.62 29.79 -18.46
C ASN A 161 8.49 29.76 -19.75
N ILE A 162 8.44 28.64 -20.49
CA ILE A 162 8.94 28.63 -21.86
C ILE A 162 7.84 28.11 -22.79
#